data_ac95468915e5265c35a6366f060134e8
#
_entry.id   ac95468915e5265c35a6366f060134e8
#
_cell.length_a   1.000
_cell.length_b   1.000
_cell.length_c   1.000
_cell.angle_alpha   90.00
_cell.angle_beta   90.00
_cell.angle_gamma   90.00
#
_symmetry.space_group_name_H-M   'P 1'
#
loop_
_entity.id
_entity.type
_entity.pdbx_description
1 polymer ?
#
loop_
_entity_poly.entity_id
_entity_poly.type
_entity_poly.pdbx_seq_one_letter_code
_entity_poly.pdbx_strand_id
1 'polypeptide(L)'
;SAQMALFKAMEAPCIVYGETAGTIQGDRTAPLSTKLKLDAAQTRAYGHKLTVFAEWCAGQGMPLSYHHHMAAPIETEAELDVLMANSGAALPLLFDAGHMAFAGGDVLRVIDKHHARINHVHTKDIRGHVIARLDRSKASFLDAVIAGAFTVPGDGTLDFEAIVKRLASYG
;
A
#
# COMPACT_ATOMS: atom_id res chain seq x y z
N SER A 1 17.22 4.08 -16.52
CA SER A 1 16.02 4.12 -17.39
C SER A 1 15.59 5.56 -17.63
N ALA A 2 14.79 5.83 -18.67
CA ALA A 2 14.22 7.15 -18.94
C ALA A 2 13.37 7.67 -17.77
N GLN A 3 12.60 6.79 -17.15
CA GLN A 3 11.82 7.12 -15.95
C GLN A 3 12.69 7.60 -14.77
N MET A 4 13.80 6.91 -14.53
CA MET A 4 14.74 7.32 -13.48
C MET A 4 15.34 8.71 -13.75
N ALA A 5 15.67 9.02 -15.00
CA ALA A 5 16.15 10.35 -15.38
C ALA A 5 15.09 11.42 -15.17
N LEU A 6 13.83 11.13 -15.50
CA LEU A 6 12.70 12.03 -15.27
C LEU A 6 12.50 12.31 -13.77
N PHE A 7 12.46 11.29 -12.92
CA PHE A 7 12.29 11.47 -11.47
C PHE A 7 13.42 12.31 -10.87
N LYS A 8 14.67 12.09 -11.31
CA LYS A 8 15.81 12.91 -10.87
C LYS A 8 15.68 14.36 -11.34
N ALA A 9 15.27 14.59 -12.58
CA ALA A 9 15.09 15.94 -13.11
C ALA A 9 13.96 16.70 -12.40
N MET A 10 12.97 15.97 -11.87
CA MET A 10 11.87 16.53 -11.08
C MET A 10 12.15 16.60 -9.58
N GLU A 11 13.37 16.25 -9.16
CA GLU A 11 13.77 16.21 -7.74
C GLU A 11 12.83 15.38 -6.86
N ALA A 12 12.26 14.30 -7.43
CA ALA A 12 11.39 13.41 -6.68
C ALA A 12 12.15 12.77 -5.50
N PRO A 13 11.58 12.74 -4.28
CA PRO A 13 12.26 12.21 -3.10
C PRO A 13 12.37 10.69 -3.11
N CYS A 14 11.48 10.00 -3.81
CA CYS A 14 11.46 8.55 -3.92
C CYS A 14 10.69 8.09 -5.17
N ILE A 15 10.81 6.80 -5.49
CA ILE A 15 9.95 6.13 -6.47
C ILE A 15 8.84 5.39 -5.72
N VAL A 16 7.60 5.78 -5.92
CA VAL A 16 6.46 4.99 -5.47
C VAL A 16 6.30 3.79 -6.38
N TYR A 17 6.39 2.60 -5.79
CA TYR A 17 6.22 1.33 -6.50
C TYR A 17 4.98 0.60 -6.00
N GLY A 18 3.96 0.51 -6.82
CA GLY A 18 2.81 -0.37 -6.66
C GLY A 18 2.94 -1.57 -7.59
N GLU A 19 2.61 -2.77 -7.10
CA GLU A 19 2.59 -3.95 -7.95
C GLU A 19 1.51 -3.83 -9.02
N THR A 20 1.86 -4.12 -10.26
CA THR A 20 0.94 -4.12 -11.40
C THR A 20 0.77 -5.51 -12.02
N ALA A 21 1.75 -6.39 -11.83
CA ALA A 21 1.68 -7.78 -12.30
C ALA A 21 0.85 -8.63 -11.33
N GLY A 22 -0.14 -9.36 -11.85
CA GLY A 22 -1.01 -10.18 -11.02
C GLY A 22 -1.99 -9.41 -10.14
N THR A 23 -2.20 -8.11 -10.40
CA THR A 23 -3.24 -7.32 -9.74
C THR A 23 -4.54 -7.33 -10.53
N ILE A 24 -5.65 -7.16 -9.84
CA ILE A 24 -6.99 -7.01 -10.45
C ILE A 24 -7.57 -5.61 -10.26
N GLN A 25 -6.75 -4.66 -9.79
CA GLN A 25 -7.20 -3.30 -9.46
C GLN A 25 -7.76 -2.53 -10.65
N GLY A 26 -7.30 -2.82 -11.87
CA GLY A 26 -7.76 -2.20 -13.11
C GLY A 26 -8.84 -3.00 -13.85
N ASP A 27 -9.17 -4.21 -13.39
CA ASP A 27 -10.15 -5.09 -14.04
C ASP A 27 -11.52 -4.97 -13.36
N ARG A 28 -12.44 -4.31 -14.05
CA ARG A 28 -13.81 -4.12 -13.56
C ARG A 28 -14.63 -5.41 -13.51
N THR A 29 -14.20 -6.46 -14.19
CA THR A 29 -14.89 -7.75 -14.23
C THR A 29 -14.42 -8.73 -13.13
N ALA A 30 -13.30 -8.42 -12.49
CA ALA A 30 -12.70 -9.25 -11.46
C ALA A 30 -13.19 -8.88 -10.05
N PRO A 31 -13.96 -9.76 -9.36
CA PRO A 31 -14.37 -9.52 -7.98
C PRO A 31 -13.18 -9.39 -7.03
N LEU A 32 -13.28 -8.53 -6.01
CA LEU A 32 -12.25 -8.32 -4.98
C LEU A 32 -11.80 -9.62 -4.31
N SER A 33 -12.71 -10.59 -4.14
CA SER A 33 -12.40 -11.90 -3.54
C SER A 33 -11.45 -12.76 -4.37
N THR A 34 -11.25 -12.44 -5.65
CA THR A 34 -10.43 -13.23 -6.60
C THR A 34 -8.99 -12.73 -6.70
N LYS A 35 -8.57 -11.75 -5.88
CA LYS A 35 -7.20 -11.26 -5.88
C LYS A 35 -6.19 -12.40 -5.70
N LEU A 36 -5.03 -12.25 -6.32
CA LEU A 36 -3.92 -13.17 -6.13
C LEU A 36 -3.51 -13.19 -4.64
N LYS A 37 -3.46 -14.38 -4.06
CA LYS A 37 -2.96 -14.63 -2.71
C LYS A 37 -1.63 -15.36 -2.82
N LEU A 38 -0.59 -14.77 -2.26
CA LEU A 38 0.71 -15.41 -2.16
C LEU A 38 0.75 -16.31 -0.92
N ASP A 39 1.31 -17.50 -1.07
CA ASP A 39 1.68 -18.31 0.10
C ASP A 39 2.94 -17.75 0.79
N ALA A 40 3.32 -18.32 1.93
CA ALA A 40 4.46 -17.84 2.71
C ALA A 40 5.79 -17.93 1.96
N ALA A 41 5.99 -18.95 1.10
CA ALA A 41 7.22 -19.10 0.30
C ALA A 41 7.24 -18.06 -0.84
N GLN A 42 6.12 -17.86 -1.50
CA GLN A 42 5.97 -16.84 -2.55
C GLN A 42 6.15 -15.43 -1.99
N THR A 43 5.59 -15.13 -0.81
CA THR A 43 5.74 -13.81 -0.16
C THR A 43 7.20 -13.57 0.24
N ARG A 44 7.92 -14.56 0.76
CA ARG A 44 9.36 -14.46 1.02
C ARG A 44 10.16 -14.19 -0.26
N ALA A 45 9.91 -14.97 -1.31
CA ALA A 45 10.59 -14.77 -2.60
C ALA A 45 10.31 -13.39 -3.20
N TYR A 46 9.09 -12.90 -3.04
CA TYR A 46 8.69 -11.56 -3.47
C TYR A 46 9.42 -10.49 -2.65
N GLY A 47 9.49 -10.62 -1.32
CA GLY A 47 10.23 -9.72 -0.43
C GLY A 47 11.73 -9.63 -0.80
N HIS A 48 12.37 -10.75 -1.12
CA HIS A 48 13.75 -10.76 -1.61
C HIS A 48 13.91 -10.02 -2.94
N LYS A 49 13.04 -10.25 -3.92
CA LYS A 49 13.07 -9.54 -5.21
C LYS A 49 12.91 -8.04 -5.04
N LEU A 50 11.95 -7.62 -4.20
CA LEU A 50 11.74 -6.21 -3.91
C LEU A 50 12.95 -5.59 -3.20
N THR A 51 13.60 -6.31 -2.30
CA THR A 51 14.83 -5.85 -1.63
C THR A 51 15.93 -5.56 -2.63
N VAL A 52 16.24 -6.51 -3.52
CA VAL A 52 17.26 -6.33 -4.56
C VAL A 52 16.95 -5.13 -5.46
N PHE A 53 15.68 -4.97 -5.82
CA PHE A 53 15.25 -3.82 -6.62
C PHE A 53 15.37 -2.50 -5.85
N ALA A 54 15.01 -2.48 -4.57
CA ALA A 54 15.14 -1.31 -3.72
C ALA A 54 16.60 -0.90 -3.50
N GLU A 55 17.50 -1.88 -3.30
CA GLU A 55 18.95 -1.66 -3.20
C GLU A 55 19.50 -1.05 -4.49
N TRP A 56 19.10 -1.58 -5.63
CA TRP A 56 19.49 -1.00 -6.91
C TRP A 56 18.99 0.44 -7.07
N CYS A 57 17.73 0.72 -6.73
CA CYS A 57 17.16 2.07 -6.78
C CYS A 57 17.92 3.04 -5.85
N ALA A 58 18.21 2.61 -4.62
CA ALA A 58 18.97 3.39 -3.66
C ALA A 58 20.39 3.68 -4.16
N GLY A 59 21.05 2.69 -4.75
CA GLY A 59 22.37 2.85 -5.40
C GLY A 59 22.37 3.83 -6.58
N GLN A 60 21.20 4.09 -7.17
CA GLN A 60 21.03 5.15 -8.17
C GLN A 60 20.70 6.52 -7.53
N GLY A 61 20.66 6.64 -6.21
CA GLY A 61 20.28 7.86 -5.50
C GLY A 61 18.79 8.16 -5.55
N MET A 62 17.96 7.13 -5.73
CA MET A 62 16.50 7.27 -5.81
C MET A 62 15.84 6.13 -5.02
N PRO A 63 15.56 6.32 -3.70
CA PRO A 63 14.99 5.28 -2.87
C PRO A 63 13.61 4.86 -3.38
N LEU A 64 13.30 3.57 -3.21
CA LEU A 64 11.98 3.01 -3.49
C LEU A 64 11.03 3.30 -2.31
N SER A 65 9.73 3.34 -2.57
CA SER A 65 8.68 3.32 -1.55
C SER A 65 7.61 2.33 -1.99
N TYR A 66 7.53 1.19 -1.31
CA TYR A 66 6.59 0.12 -1.65
C TYR A 66 5.17 0.49 -1.22
N HIS A 67 4.24 0.51 -2.17
CA HIS A 67 2.83 0.81 -1.92
C HIS A 67 2.01 -0.48 -1.90
N HIS A 68 1.57 -0.91 -0.70
CA HIS A 68 0.54 -1.94 -0.56
C HIS A 68 -0.80 -1.40 -1.08
N HIS A 69 -1.62 -2.26 -1.69
CA HIS A 69 -2.82 -1.77 -2.37
C HIS A 69 -3.95 -2.80 -2.34
N MET A 70 -5.19 -2.32 -2.25
CA MET A 70 -6.38 -3.15 -2.48
C MET A 70 -6.31 -3.83 -3.85
N ALA A 71 -6.78 -5.07 -3.93
CA ALA A 71 -6.78 -5.88 -5.14
C ALA A 71 -5.37 -6.24 -5.69
N ALA A 72 -4.31 -6.01 -4.91
CA ALA A 72 -2.94 -6.45 -5.15
C ALA A 72 -2.56 -7.64 -4.25
N PRO A 73 -1.46 -8.35 -4.54
CA PRO A 73 -1.02 -9.50 -3.73
C PRO A 73 -0.80 -9.16 -2.25
N ILE A 74 -0.31 -7.96 -1.96
CA ILE A 74 -0.14 -7.45 -0.60
C ILE A 74 -1.21 -6.39 -0.34
N GLU A 75 -2.26 -6.79 0.32
CA GLU A 75 -3.45 -5.98 0.60
C GLU A 75 -3.71 -5.85 2.11
N THR A 76 -3.71 -6.97 2.82
CA THR A 76 -4.06 -7.04 4.24
C THR A 76 -2.86 -6.75 5.15
N GLU A 77 -3.14 -6.38 6.40
CA GLU A 77 -2.13 -6.19 7.43
C GLU A 77 -1.24 -7.44 7.59
N ALA A 78 -1.84 -8.63 7.63
CA ALA A 78 -1.10 -9.88 7.78
C ALA A 78 -0.16 -10.16 6.58
N GLU A 79 -0.60 -9.87 5.36
CA GLU A 79 0.23 -10.00 4.15
C GLU A 79 1.39 -8.98 4.18
N LEU A 80 1.10 -7.75 4.60
CA LEU A 80 2.11 -6.71 4.76
C LEU A 80 3.16 -7.09 5.82
N ASP A 81 2.73 -7.62 6.95
CA ASP A 81 3.61 -8.09 8.02
C ASP A 81 4.59 -9.16 7.51
N VAL A 82 4.08 -10.14 6.78
CA VAL A 82 4.92 -11.21 6.21
C VAL A 82 5.91 -10.63 5.19
N LEU A 83 5.47 -9.72 4.33
CA LEU A 83 6.34 -9.06 3.36
C LEU A 83 7.47 -8.30 4.07
N MET A 84 7.11 -7.43 5.02
CA MET A 84 8.08 -6.57 5.72
C MET A 84 9.08 -7.37 6.54
N ALA A 85 8.64 -8.49 7.16
CA ALA A 85 9.52 -9.41 7.89
C ALA A 85 10.49 -10.19 6.98
N ASN A 86 10.18 -10.32 5.68
CA ASN A 86 10.97 -11.05 4.70
C ASN A 86 11.60 -10.15 3.63
N SER A 87 11.69 -8.85 3.91
CA SER A 87 12.37 -7.87 3.05
C SER A 87 13.45 -7.12 3.83
N GLY A 88 14.53 -6.74 3.13
CA GLY A 88 15.64 -5.98 3.71
C GLY A 88 15.27 -4.52 4.01
N ALA A 89 16.11 -3.87 4.82
CA ALA A 89 15.92 -2.48 5.23
C ALA A 89 15.91 -1.48 4.05
N ALA A 90 16.48 -1.86 2.93
CA ALA A 90 16.49 -1.04 1.71
C ALA A 90 15.11 -0.92 1.04
N LEU A 91 14.09 -1.69 1.48
CA LEU A 91 12.70 -1.57 1.01
C LEU A 91 11.87 -0.72 1.99
N PRO A 92 11.75 0.60 1.82
CA PRO A 92 10.81 1.41 2.60
C PRO A 92 9.36 1.11 2.25
N LEU A 93 8.48 1.54 3.12
CA LEU A 93 7.02 1.39 3.00
C LEU A 93 6.39 2.75 2.70
N LEU A 94 5.58 2.80 1.64
CA LEU A 94 4.52 3.78 1.51
C LEU A 94 3.31 3.25 2.27
N PHE A 95 2.96 3.93 3.35
CA PHE A 95 1.78 3.61 4.13
C PHE A 95 0.55 4.35 3.58
N ASP A 96 -0.50 3.61 3.19
CA ASP A 96 -1.78 4.18 2.74
C ASP A 96 -2.89 3.80 3.72
N ALA A 97 -3.37 4.79 4.48
CA ALA A 97 -4.39 4.60 5.51
C ALA A 97 -5.70 4.04 4.93
N GLY A 98 -6.12 4.55 3.75
CA GLY A 98 -7.37 4.14 3.13
C GLY A 98 -7.33 2.71 2.61
N HIS A 99 -6.26 2.30 1.94
CA HIS A 99 -6.13 0.91 1.49
C HIS A 99 -6.05 -0.06 2.67
N MET A 100 -5.29 0.28 3.71
CA MET A 100 -5.17 -0.55 4.90
C MET A 100 -6.53 -0.72 5.61
N ALA A 101 -7.25 0.37 5.85
CA ALA A 101 -8.55 0.32 6.48
C ALA A 101 -9.61 -0.40 5.62
N PHE A 102 -9.60 -0.20 4.29
CA PHE A 102 -10.48 -0.95 3.39
C PHE A 102 -10.20 -2.46 3.46
N ALA A 103 -8.95 -2.87 3.60
CA ALA A 103 -8.58 -4.28 3.80
C ALA A 103 -9.00 -4.83 5.18
N GLY A 104 -9.45 -3.98 6.10
CA GLY A 104 -9.86 -4.34 7.46
C GLY A 104 -8.70 -4.32 8.46
N GLY A 105 -7.55 -3.74 8.11
CA GLY A 105 -6.41 -3.58 8.99
C GLY A 105 -6.57 -2.44 9.99
N ASP A 106 -5.84 -2.53 11.10
CA ASP A 106 -5.76 -1.48 12.10
C ASP A 106 -4.66 -0.49 11.73
N VAL A 107 -5.08 0.71 11.31
CA VAL A 107 -4.21 1.76 10.77
C VAL A 107 -3.14 2.18 11.78
N LEU A 108 -3.50 2.37 13.05
CA LEU A 108 -2.55 2.81 14.09
C LEU A 108 -1.56 1.70 14.45
N ARG A 109 -2.03 0.45 14.54
CA ARG A 109 -1.17 -0.71 14.79
C ARG A 109 -0.16 -0.92 13.67
N VAL A 110 -0.55 -0.74 12.40
CA VAL A 110 0.37 -0.85 11.26
C VAL A 110 1.44 0.25 11.30
N ILE A 111 1.06 1.49 11.67
CA ILE A 111 2.02 2.57 11.87
C ILE A 111 3.01 2.18 12.97
N ASP A 112 2.52 1.77 14.15
CA ASP A 112 3.38 1.39 15.29
C ASP A 112 4.37 0.29 14.94
N LYS A 113 3.92 -0.69 14.17
CA LYS A 113 4.73 -1.84 13.80
C LYS A 113 5.79 -1.53 12.75
N HIS A 114 5.46 -0.65 11.82
CA HIS A 114 6.29 -0.43 10.62
C HIS A 114 6.88 0.98 10.51
N HIS A 115 6.70 1.86 11.52
CA HIS A 115 7.14 3.27 11.47
C HIS A 115 8.57 3.45 10.98
N ALA A 116 9.52 2.62 11.44
CA ALA A 116 10.92 2.68 11.04
C ALA A 116 11.18 2.41 9.54
N ARG A 117 10.19 1.90 8.84
CA ARG A 117 10.23 1.60 7.40
C ARG A 117 9.38 2.54 6.57
N ILE A 118 8.52 3.37 7.19
CA ILE A 118 7.65 4.32 6.48
C ILE A 118 8.48 5.51 6.05
N ASN A 119 8.57 5.74 4.74
CA ASN A 119 9.22 6.93 4.16
C ASN A 119 8.26 7.78 3.30
N HIS A 120 7.04 7.32 3.11
CA HIS A 120 6.00 8.03 2.37
C HIS A 120 4.61 7.67 2.91
N VAL A 121 3.67 8.60 2.86
CA VAL A 121 2.30 8.38 3.36
C VAL A 121 1.28 8.87 2.35
N HIS A 122 0.28 8.05 2.08
CA HIS A 122 -0.95 8.46 1.41
C HIS A 122 -2.06 8.68 2.43
N THR A 123 -2.57 9.90 2.50
CA THR A 123 -3.64 10.31 3.43
C THR A 123 -5.02 10.11 2.80
N LYS A 124 -5.32 8.89 2.38
CA LYS A 124 -6.62 8.52 1.81
C LYS A 124 -7.58 8.13 2.91
N ASP A 125 -8.76 8.75 2.96
CA ASP A 125 -9.84 8.36 3.87
C ASP A 125 -10.81 7.41 3.19
N ILE A 126 -11.67 6.75 3.96
CA ILE A 126 -12.66 5.81 3.46
C ILE A 126 -14.06 6.13 3.98
N ARG A 127 -15.08 5.86 3.18
CA ARG A 127 -16.47 5.86 3.63
C ARG A 127 -16.88 4.46 4.07
N GLY A 128 -16.78 4.20 5.38
CA GLY A 128 -17.05 2.88 5.95
C GLY A 128 -18.43 2.32 5.61
N HIS A 129 -19.47 3.20 5.51
CA HIS A 129 -20.82 2.79 5.12
C HIS A 129 -20.93 2.31 3.67
N VAL A 130 -20.07 2.79 2.76
CA VAL A 130 -19.98 2.30 1.38
C VAL A 130 -19.32 0.93 1.38
N ILE A 131 -18.19 0.79 2.06
CA ILE A 131 -17.43 -0.46 2.13
C ILE A 131 -18.26 -1.59 2.78
N ALA A 132 -19.02 -1.26 3.83
CA ALA A 132 -19.86 -2.25 4.52
C ALA A 132 -21.00 -2.83 3.65
N ARG A 133 -21.36 -2.16 2.57
CA ARG A 133 -22.40 -2.61 1.62
C ARG A 133 -21.83 -3.39 0.43
N LEU A 134 -20.50 -3.44 0.27
CA LEU A 134 -19.88 -4.13 -0.85
C LEU A 134 -19.92 -5.64 -0.65
N ASP A 135 -20.48 -6.33 -1.62
CA ASP A 135 -20.31 -7.78 -1.76
C ASP A 135 -18.98 -8.05 -2.50
N ARG A 136 -17.93 -8.33 -1.74
CA ARG A 136 -16.58 -8.57 -2.30
C ARG A 136 -16.51 -9.79 -3.23
N SER A 137 -17.52 -10.67 -3.22
CA SER A 137 -17.60 -11.80 -4.14
C SER A 137 -18.13 -11.42 -5.53
N LYS A 138 -18.63 -10.20 -5.67
CA LYS A 138 -19.23 -9.68 -6.92
C LYS A 138 -18.62 -8.37 -7.37
N ALA A 139 -18.37 -7.46 -6.42
CA ALA A 139 -17.85 -6.12 -6.71
C ALA A 139 -16.35 -6.15 -7.03
N SER A 140 -15.96 -5.47 -8.09
CA SER A 140 -14.57 -5.16 -8.40
C SER A 140 -14.02 -4.04 -7.52
N PHE A 141 -12.70 -3.82 -7.56
CA PHE A 141 -12.09 -2.66 -6.92
C PHE A 141 -12.61 -1.34 -7.53
N LEU A 142 -12.76 -1.29 -8.85
CA LEU A 142 -13.27 -0.09 -9.52
C LEU A 142 -14.75 0.17 -9.19
N ASP A 143 -15.58 -0.84 -8.98
CA ASP A 143 -16.95 -0.64 -8.50
C ASP A 143 -16.96 0.01 -7.12
N ALA A 144 -16.07 -0.41 -6.21
CA ALA A 144 -15.93 0.23 -4.91
C ALA A 144 -15.49 1.70 -5.03
N VAL A 145 -14.52 2.00 -5.90
CA VAL A 145 -14.06 3.37 -6.17
C VAL A 145 -15.20 4.23 -6.73
N ILE A 146 -15.93 3.74 -7.73
CA ILE A 146 -17.07 4.44 -8.35
C ILE A 146 -18.19 4.67 -7.33
N ALA A 147 -18.43 3.71 -6.43
CA ALA A 147 -19.39 3.87 -5.34
C ALA A 147 -18.96 4.89 -4.27
N GLY A 148 -17.75 5.43 -4.37
CA GLY A 148 -17.22 6.44 -3.45
C GLY A 148 -16.61 5.87 -2.17
N ALA A 149 -16.03 4.66 -2.23
CA ALA A 149 -15.38 4.05 -1.06
C ALA A 149 -14.24 4.89 -0.49
N PHE A 150 -13.52 5.63 -1.35
CA PHE A 150 -12.43 6.53 -0.93
C PHE A 150 -12.85 7.99 -0.96
N THR A 151 -12.21 8.78 -0.09
CA THR A 151 -12.46 10.22 0.01
C THR A 151 -11.23 10.96 0.56
N VAL A 152 -11.35 12.28 0.73
CA VAL A 152 -10.31 13.12 1.33
C VAL A 152 -10.30 12.97 2.85
N PRO A 153 -9.16 13.22 3.53
CA PRO A 153 -9.06 13.19 4.98
C PRO A 153 -10.14 14.06 5.66
N GLY A 154 -10.83 13.46 6.63
CA GLY A 154 -11.87 14.13 7.41
C GLY A 154 -13.29 14.09 6.82
N ASP A 155 -13.46 13.56 5.60
CA ASP A 155 -14.78 13.31 4.98
C ASP A 155 -15.17 11.82 5.04
N GLY A 156 -14.37 11.00 5.71
CA GLY A 156 -14.60 9.57 5.89
C GLY A 156 -14.75 9.14 7.33
N THR A 157 -14.26 7.96 7.64
CA THR A 157 -14.40 7.34 8.95
C THR A 157 -13.10 7.19 9.73
N LEU A 158 -11.94 7.52 9.11
CA LEU A 158 -10.66 7.40 9.77
C LEU A 158 -10.38 8.62 10.65
N ASP A 159 -9.82 8.36 11.84
CA ASP A 159 -9.35 9.43 12.72
C ASP A 159 -7.98 9.94 12.25
N PHE A 160 -7.99 10.89 11.31
CA PHE A 160 -6.76 11.48 10.78
C PHE A 160 -6.00 12.31 11.81
N GLU A 161 -6.65 12.83 12.85
CA GLU A 161 -5.96 13.49 13.94
C GLU A 161 -5.08 12.50 14.70
N ALA A 162 -5.63 11.33 15.05
CA ALA A 162 -4.86 10.26 15.68
C ALA A 162 -3.76 9.70 14.76
N ILE A 163 -4.04 9.53 13.46
CA ILE A 163 -3.05 9.04 12.48
C ILE A 163 -1.86 10.00 12.38
N VAL A 164 -2.12 11.30 12.20
CA VAL A 164 -1.06 12.31 12.07
C VAL A 164 -0.25 12.43 13.36
N LYS A 165 -0.92 12.47 14.54
CA LYS A 165 -0.23 12.47 15.83
C LYS A 165 0.65 11.24 16.02
N ARG A 166 0.17 10.05 15.62
CA ARG A 166 0.93 8.81 15.72
C ARG A 166 2.16 8.82 14.81
N LEU A 167 2.03 9.24 13.56
CA LEU A 167 3.16 9.38 12.64
C LEU A 167 4.17 10.40 13.18
N ALA A 168 3.71 11.58 13.64
CA ALA A 168 4.57 12.62 14.19
C ALA A 168 5.30 12.21 15.48
N SER A 169 4.79 11.23 16.22
CA SER A 169 5.46 10.72 17.42
C SER A 169 6.71 9.89 17.13
N TYR A 170 6.91 9.49 15.88
CA TYR A 170 8.08 8.73 15.43
C TYR A 170 9.09 9.57 14.61
N GLY A 171 8.82 10.81 14.31
CA GLY A 171 9.69 11.75 13.60
C GLY A 171 9.18 12.10 12.23
#